data_44a8723f8f991aa49c8937575bb24a66
#
_entry.id   44a8723f8f991aa49c8937575bb24a66
#
_cell.length_a   1.000
_cell.length_b   1.000
_cell.length_c   1.000
_cell.angle_alpha   90.00
_cell.angle_beta   90.00
_cell.angle_gamma   90.00
#
_symmetry.space_group_name_H-M   'P 1'
#
loop_
_entity.id
_entity.type
_entity.pdbx_description
1 polymer ?
#
loop_
_entity_poly.entity_id
_entity_poly.type
_entity_poly.pdbx_seq_one_letter_code
_entity_poly.pdbx_strand_id
1 'polypeptide(L)'
;MELFNSNRWEGIVRPYSAKDVKRLSGTANIKHTLAEEGSKKLWNMLNNKPYVSALGALTGNQALQQAKAGLDAVYLSGWQVAADANSSDEMYPDQSLYNTESVPTVIKKINNTFIRADQIQTMEGSGAIDYFLPIVADAESGFGGVLNTHELFKHMIEAGASGVHLEDQLSSAKK
;
A
#
# COMPACT_ATOMS: atom_id res chain seq x y z
N MET A 1 -12.58 -9.47 11.57
CA MET A 1 -13.98 -9.46 11.11
C MET A 1 -14.79 -8.26 11.64
N GLU A 2 -14.25 -7.49 12.57
CA GLU A 2 -14.89 -6.29 13.16
C GLU A 2 -14.77 -5.01 12.32
N LEU A 3 -13.95 -4.99 11.28
CA LEU A 3 -13.72 -3.83 10.41
C LEU A 3 -14.98 -3.36 9.63
N PHE A 4 -16.02 -4.19 9.55
CA PHE A 4 -17.21 -3.92 8.76
C PHE A 4 -18.46 -3.53 9.57
N ASN A 5 -18.33 -3.36 10.89
CA ASN A 5 -19.45 -3.04 11.79
C ASN A 5 -19.53 -1.54 12.14
N SER A 6 -18.92 -0.66 11.37
CA SER A 6 -19.01 0.78 11.60
C SER A 6 -20.02 1.44 10.68
N ASN A 7 -20.66 2.52 11.14
CA ASN A 7 -21.57 3.37 10.35
C ASN A 7 -20.95 3.88 9.03
N ARG A 8 -19.62 3.79 8.91
CA ARG A 8 -18.86 4.13 7.69
C ARG A 8 -19.27 3.29 6.47
N TRP A 9 -19.76 2.07 6.70
CA TRP A 9 -20.13 1.14 5.64
C TRP A 9 -21.65 1.09 5.40
N GLU A 10 -22.38 2.00 6.03
CA GLU A 10 -23.83 2.12 5.84
C GLU A 10 -24.14 2.40 4.36
N GLY A 11 -25.09 1.65 3.82
CA GLY A 11 -25.47 1.74 2.41
C GLY A 11 -24.57 0.98 1.42
N ILE A 12 -23.44 0.41 1.87
CA ILE A 12 -22.57 -0.42 1.03
C ILE A 12 -23.03 -1.88 1.11
N VAL A 13 -23.50 -2.40 -0.01
CA VAL A 13 -23.94 -3.80 -0.12
C VAL A 13 -22.84 -4.63 -0.76
N ARG A 14 -22.37 -5.65 -0.04
CA ARG A 14 -21.44 -6.64 -0.58
C ARG A 14 -22.23 -7.67 -1.40
N PRO A 15 -22.05 -7.77 -2.74
CA PRO A 15 -22.85 -8.66 -3.59
C PRO A 15 -22.42 -10.13 -3.52
N TYR A 16 -21.45 -10.49 -2.68
CA TYR A 16 -20.95 -11.85 -2.51
C TYR A 16 -20.83 -12.23 -1.03
N SER A 17 -20.92 -13.52 -0.75
CA SER A 17 -20.90 -14.09 0.59
C SER A 17 -19.50 -14.59 1.00
N ALA A 18 -19.29 -14.84 2.30
CA ALA A 18 -18.09 -15.51 2.80
C ALA A 18 -17.90 -16.92 2.18
N LYS A 19 -19.02 -17.60 1.81
CA LYS A 19 -18.98 -18.89 1.12
C LYS A 19 -18.39 -18.76 -0.28
N ASP A 20 -18.71 -17.67 -1.00
CA ASP A 20 -18.16 -17.40 -2.32
C ASP A 20 -16.66 -17.13 -2.23
N VAL A 21 -16.22 -16.32 -1.26
CA VAL A 21 -14.80 -16.07 -1.01
C VAL A 21 -14.07 -17.39 -0.74
N LYS A 22 -14.59 -18.22 0.17
CA LYS A 22 -13.98 -19.51 0.49
C LYS A 22 -13.91 -20.44 -0.71
N ARG A 23 -14.94 -20.47 -1.54
CA ARG A 23 -14.99 -21.30 -2.77
C ARG A 23 -13.92 -20.89 -3.79
N LEU A 24 -13.60 -19.60 -3.86
CA LEU A 24 -12.66 -19.03 -4.84
C LEU A 24 -11.22 -18.96 -4.33
N SER A 25 -11.00 -19.05 -3.02
CA SER A 25 -9.67 -18.89 -2.41
C SER A 25 -8.71 -20.05 -2.61
N GLY A 26 -9.18 -21.18 -3.16
CA GLY A 26 -8.37 -22.39 -3.28
C GLY A 26 -8.07 -23.04 -1.92
N THR A 27 -7.05 -23.91 -1.87
CA THR A 27 -6.69 -24.68 -0.67
C THR A 27 -5.45 -24.15 0.06
N ALA A 28 -4.63 -23.34 -0.62
CA ALA A 28 -3.45 -22.74 -0.02
C ALA A 28 -3.82 -21.52 0.83
N ASN A 29 -3.37 -21.49 2.07
CA ASN A 29 -3.53 -20.33 2.95
C ASN A 29 -2.34 -19.38 2.78
N ILE A 30 -2.45 -18.48 1.82
CA ILE A 30 -1.43 -17.44 1.56
C ILE A 30 -1.68 -16.29 2.53
N LYS A 31 -0.61 -15.83 3.20
CA LYS A 31 -0.63 -14.70 4.12
C LYS A 31 0.30 -13.61 3.60
N HIS A 32 -0.22 -12.39 3.59
CA HIS A 32 0.54 -11.17 3.28
C HIS A 32 0.72 -10.37 4.58
N THR A 33 1.59 -10.84 5.46
CA THR A 33 1.74 -10.36 6.85
C THR A 33 1.91 -8.85 6.93
N LEU A 34 2.80 -8.26 6.11
CA LEU A 34 3.05 -6.82 6.15
C LEU A 34 1.81 -6.00 5.75
N ALA A 35 1.10 -6.44 4.71
CA ALA A 35 -0.14 -5.78 4.29
C ALA A 35 -1.23 -5.92 5.36
N GLU A 36 -1.38 -7.09 5.95
CA GLU A 36 -2.39 -7.36 6.98
C GLU A 36 -2.13 -6.53 8.25
N GLU A 37 -0.92 -6.54 8.76
CA GLU A 37 -0.56 -5.81 9.97
C GLU A 37 -0.57 -4.30 9.73
N GLY A 38 -0.01 -3.86 8.61
CA GLY A 38 0.01 -2.45 8.23
C GLY A 38 -1.40 -1.88 8.02
N SER A 39 -2.30 -2.62 7.39
CA SER A 39 -3.69 -2.17 7.20
C SER A 39 -4.46 -2.06 8.52
N LYS A 40 -4.27 -3.00 9.45
CA LYS A 40 -4.84 -2.91 10.80
C LYS A 40 -4.31 -1.69 11.57
N LYS A 41 -3.00 -1.46 11.48
CA LYS A 41 -2.33 -0.31 12.11
C LYS A 41 -2.85 1.01 11.55
N LEU A 42 -2.90 1.13 10.21
CA LEU A 42 -3.44 2.31 9.54
C LEU A 42 -4.89 2.57 9.94
N TRP A 43 -5.74 1.54 9.89
CA TRP A 43 -7.14 1.65 10.24
C TRP A 43 -7.34 2.10 11.69
N ASN A 44 -6.55 1.55 12.62
CA ASN A 44 -6.58 1.97 14.01
C ASN A 44 -6.20 3.46 14.18
N MET A 45 -5.16 3.91 13.48
CA MET A 45 -4.75 5.32 13.52
C MET A 45 -5.81 6.25 12.94
N LEU A 46 -6.41 5.90 11.81
CA LEU A 46 -7.46 6.69 11.17
C LEU A 46 -8.73 6.85 12.03
N ASN A 47 -8.99 5.89 12.93
CA ASN A 47 -10.15 5.96 13.83
C ASN A 47 -9.86 6.60 15.19
N ASN A 48 -8.60 6.62 15.64
CA ASN A 48 -8.26 7.00 17.00
C ASN A 48 -7.32 8.22 17.10
N LYS A 49 -6.69 8.64 16.00
CA LYS A 49 -5.87 9.85 15.96
C LYS A 49 -6.62 11.02 15.32
N PRO A 50 -6.34 12.26 15.71
CA PRO A 50 -6.90 13.44 15.06
C PRO A 50 -6.43 13.59 13.61
N TYR A 51 -5.26 13.09 13.28
CA TYR A 51 -4.69 13.02 11.94
C TYR A 51 -3.61 11.92 11.89
N VAL A 52 -3.28 11.46 10.69
CA VAL A 52 -2.18 10.53 10.43
C VAL A 52 -1.13 11.31 9.62
N SER A 53 0.06 11.48 10.18
CA SER A 53 1.15 12.19 9.52
C SER A 53 1.86 11.27 8.53
N ALA A 54 1.89 11.68 7.26
CA ALA A 54 2.55 10.93 6.19
C ALA A 54 3.25 11.87 5.23
N LEU A 55 4.38 11.42 4.68
CA LEU A 55 5.09 12.09 3.60
C LEU A 55 5.40 11.11 2.47
N GLY A 56 5.65 11.65 1.28
CA GLY A 56 6.07 10.87 0.12
C GLY A 56 7.45 10.24 0.31
N ALA A 57 7.61 9.00 -0.18
CA ALA A 57 8.92 8.34 -0.27
C ALA A 57 8.97 7.44 -1.50
N LEU A 58 10.08 7.51 -2.25
CA LEU A 58 10.38 6.67 -3.40
C LEU A 58 11.47 5.64 -3.12
N THR A 59 12.19 5.80 -2.02
CA THR A 59 13.30 4.92 -1.65
C THR A 59 13.12 4.40 -0.24
N GLY A 60 13.67 3.21 0.02
CA GLY A 60 13.69 2.65 1.36
C GLY A 60 14.37 3.57 2.38
N ASN A 61 15.45 4.28 1.97
CA ASN A 61 16.12 5.20 2.88
C ASN A 61 15.27 6.42 3.26
N GLN A 62 14.53 7.00 2.31
CA GLN A 62 13.60 8.08 2.63
C GLN A 62 12.54 7.61 3.65
N ALA A 63 11.92 6.46 3.40
CA ALA A 63 10.93 5.88 4.32
C ALA A 63 11.54 5.54 5.69
N LEU A 64 12.78 5.03 5.72
CA LEU A 64 13.52 4.76 6.94
C LEU A 64 13.73 6.03 7.78
N GLN A 65 14.10 7.14 7.15
CA GLN A 65 14.25 8.42 7.83
C GLN A 65 12.92 8.96 8.35
N GLN A 66 11.83 8.75 7.61
CA GLN A 66 10.49 9.09 8.06
C GLN A 66 10.10 8.32 9.32
N ALA A 67 10.38 7.01 9.39
CA ALA A 67 10.15 6.21 10.59
C ALA A 67 10.97 6.73 11.78
N LYS A 68 12.25 7.04 11.57
CA LYS A 68 13.13 7.62 12.59
C LYS A 68 12.66 9.00 13.08
N ALA A 69 12.04 9.76 12.19
CA ALA A 69 11.48 11.08 12.52
C ALA A 69 10.10 10.99 13.22
N GLY A 70 9.54 9.80 13.36
CA GLY A 70 8.27 9.58 14.05
C GLY A 70 7.02 9.86 13.22
N LEU A 71 7.10 9.77 11.89
CA LEU A 71 5.91 9.80 11.04
C LEU A 71 5.07 8.54 11.26
N ASP A 72 3.77 8.66 10.98
CA ASP A 72 2.80 7.59 11.19
C ASP A 72 2.69 6.63 10.00
N ALA A 73 2.89 7.13 8.79
CA ALA A 73 2.71 6.37 7.56
C ALA A 73 3.62 6.91 6.45
N VAL A 74 3.78 6.12 5.39
CA VAL A 74 4.43 6.50 4.14
C VAL A 74 3.36 6.64 3.05
N TYR A 75 3.42 7.72 2.28
CA TYR A 75 2.65 7.86 1.05
C TYR A 75 3.53 7.54 -0.15
N LEU A 76 3.09 6.64 -1.01
CA LEU A 76 3.76 6.33 -2.26
C LEU A 76 2.95 6.89 -3.43
N SER A 77 3.38 8.06 -3.92
CA SER A 77 2.73 8.81 -4.98
C SER A 77 3.00 8.20 -6.36
N GLY A 78 1.96 7.97 -7.14
CA GLY A 78 2.07 7.56 -8.53
C GLY A 78 2.75 8.65 -9.39
N TRP A 79 2.46 9.91 -9.16
CA TRP A 79 3.15 11.01 -9.83
C TRP A 79 4.67 10.96 -9.61
N GLN A 80 5.12 10.77 -8.38
CA GLN A 80 6.55 10.64 -8.10
C GLN A 80 7.14 9.38 -8.74
N VAL A 81 6.40 8.27 -8.77
CA VAL A 81 6.83 7.05 -9.47
C VAL A 81 6.94 7.30 -10.97
N ALA A 82 5.98 8.00 -11.57
CA ALA A 82 6.05 8.39 -12.99
C ALA A 82 7.31 9.20 -13.30
N ALA A 83 7.67 10.14 -12.43
CA ALA A 83 8.83 11.01 -12.63
C ALA A 83 10.18 10.30 -12.41
N ASP A 84 10.31 9.52 -11.32
CA ASP A 84 11.65 9.14 -10.84
C ASP A 84 11.83 7.65 -10.46
N ALA A 85 10.79 6.84 -10.46
CA ALA A 85 10.89 5.49 -9.87
C ALA A 85 10.11 4.42 -10.63
N ASN A 86 9.78 4.65 -11.89
CA ASN A 86 9.13 3.64 -12.71
C ASN A 86 10.15 2.65 -13.29
N SER A 87 9.65 1.48 -13.68
CA SER A 87 10.48 0.38 -14.23
C SER A 87 10.83 0.52 -15.71
N SER A 88 10.41 1.60 -16.36
CA SER A 88 10.74 1.90 -17.75
C SER A 88 12.00 2.78 -17.88
N ASP A 89 12.56 3.23 -16.74
CA ASP A 89 13.70 4.15 -16.67
C ASP A 89 13.46 5.48 -17.43
N GLU A 90 12.19 5.86 -17.56
CA GLU A 90 11.77 7.07 -18.25
C GLU A 90 11.20 8.10 -17.26
N MET A 91 11.20 9.36 -17.66
CA MET A 91 10.49 10.40 -16.94
C MET A 91 9.16 10.67 -17.64
N TYR A 92 8.07 10.22 -17.02
CA TYR A 92 6.72 10.40 -17.54
C TYR A 92 5.98 11.54 -16.85
N PRO A 93 5.06 12.20 -17.58
CA PRO A 93 4.03 12.99 -16.93
C PRO A 93 3.10 12.08 -16.14
N ASP A 94 2.31 12.66 -15.24
CA ASP A 94 1.31 11.97 -14.44
C ASP A 94 0.08 11.53 -15.27
N GLN A 95 0.30 10.55 -16.14
CA GLN A 95 -0.67 10.05 -17.13
C GLN A 95 -0.77 8.52 -17.18
N SER A 96 -0.32 7.82 -16.13
CA SER A 96 -0.36 6.35 -16.05
C SER A 96 0.35 5.66 -17.23
N LEU A 97 1.48 6.22 -17.66
CA LEU A 97 2.25 5.69 -18.81
C LEU A 97 3.28 4.63 -18.39
N TYR A 98 3.63 4.58 -17.12
CA TYR A 98 4.56 3.60 -16.59
C TYR A 98 3.90 2.21 -16.37
N ASN A 99 4.74 1.19 -16.24
CA ASN A 99 4.29 -0.18 -16.00
C ASN A 99 3.56 -0.33 -14.66
N THR A 100 2.49 -1.10 -14.62
CA THR A 100 1.69 -1.40 -13.43
C THR A 100 2.49 -1.98 -12.27
N GLU A 101 3.65 -2.60 -12.55
CA GLU A 101 4.54 -3.18 -11.53
C GLU A 101 5.43 -2.13 -10.83
N SER A 102 5.47 -0.90 -11.33
CA SER A 102 6.38 0.12 -10.79
C SER A 102 6.08 0.44 -9.33
N VAL A 103 4.82 0.75 -9.00
CA VAL A 103 4.41 1.05 -7.61
C VAL A 103 4.59 -0.17 -6.69
N PRO A 104 4.12 -1.38 -7.03
CA PRO A 104 4.40 -2.59 -6.23
C PRO A 104 5.89 -2.84 -5.99
N THR A 105 6.74 -2.58 -6.99
CA THR A 105 8.19 -2.72 -6.85
C THR A 105 8.77 -1.76 -5.80
N VAL A 106 8.34 -0.51 -5.80
CA VAL A 106 8.79 0.49 -4.81
C VAL A 106 8.28 0.13 -3.40
N ILE A 107 7.03 -0.30 -3.26
CA ILE A 107 6.49 -0.82 -1.98
C ILE A 107 7.40 -1.92 -1.43
N LYS A 108 7.75 -2.88 -2.26
CA LYS A 108 8.62 -4.00 -1.88
C LYS A 108 10.02 -3.53 -1.46
N LYS A 109 10.61 -2.56 -2.16
CA LYS A 109 11.90 -1.97 -1.81
C LYS A 109 11.86 -1.29 -0.44
N ILE A 110 10.80 -0.52 -0.15
CA ILE A 110 10.59 0.13 1.15
C ILE A 110 10.45 -0.92 2.25
N ASN A 111 9.58 -1.89 2.08
CA ASN A 111 9.36 -2.96 3.06
C ASN A 111 10.63 -3.78 3.33
N ASN A 112 11.42 -4.09 2.30
CA ASN A 112 12.70 -4.78 2.48
C ASN A 112 13.70 -3.94 3.32
N THR A 113 13.65 -2.61 3.18
CA THR A 113 14.46 -1.71 4.01
C THR A 113 13.98 -1.71 5.47
N PHE A 114 12.68 -1.67 5.70
CA PHE A 114 12.11 -1.77 7.04
C PHE A 114 12.46 -3.10 7.71
N ILE A 115 12.30 -4.22 7.00
CA ILE A 115 12.68 -5.54 7.49
C ILE A 115 14.16 -5.56 7.89
N ARG A 116 15.05 -5.00 7.06
CA ARG A 116 16.47 -4.98 7.38
C ARG A 116 16.78 -4.09 8.57
N ALA A 117 16.16 -2.94 8.68
CA ALA A 117 16.35 -2.03 9.82
C ALA A 117 15.86 -2.66 11.13
N ASP A 118 14.72 -3.34 11.10
CA ASP A 118 14.18 -4.07 12.24
C ASP A 118 15.10 -5.23 12.66
N GLN A 119 15.61 -6.00 11.71
CA GLN A 119 16.59 -7.06 11.99
C GLN A 119 17.85 -6.52 12.68
N ILE A 120 18.36 -5.37 12.23
CA ILE A 120 19.56 -4.76 12.81
C ILE A 120 19.28 -4.30 14.23
N GLN A 121 18.23 -3.53 14.48
CA GLN A 121 17.92 -3.05 15.83
C GLN A 121 17.61 -4.21 16.79
N THR A 122 16.97 -5.26 16.32
CA THR A 122 16.68 -6.46 17.12
C THR A 122 17.99 -7.17 17.52
N MET A 123 18.91 -7.33 16.58
CA MET A 123 20.23 -7.93 16.82
C MET A 123 21.06 -7.08 17.82
N GLU A 124 20.97 -5.75 17.73
CA GLU A 124 21.66 -4.83 18.62
C GLU A 124 21.01 -4.68 19.99
N GLY A 125 19.81 -5.21 20.18
CA GLY A 125 19.03 -5.06 21.41
C GLY A 125 18.55 -3.63 21.67
N SER A 126 18.49 -2.79 20.63
CA SER A 126 18.15 -1.36 20.75
C SER A 126 16.68 -1.01 20.48
N GLY A 127 15.86 -1.96 20.09
CA GLY A 127 14.47 -1.98 19.63
C GLY A 127 13.49 -0.87 20.01
N ALA A 128 13.84 0.41 19.77
CA ALA A 128 13.02 1.57 20.15
C ALA A 128 12.15 2.14 19.03
N ILE A 129 12.41 1.77 17.76
CA ILE A 129 11.74 2.35 16.59
C ILE A 129 10.85 1.29 15.95
N ASP A 130 9.57 1.63 15.77
CA ASP A 130 8.68 0.85 14.91
C ASP A 130 8.90 1.26 13.45
N TYR A 131 9.72 0.48 12.74
CA TYR A 131 10.04 0.74 11.33
C TYR A 131 8.89 0.39 10.38
N PHE A 132 7.97 -0.49 10.78
CA PHE A 132 6.88 -0.94 9.89
C PHE A 132 5.77 0.10 9.80
N LEU A 133 6.09 1.25 9.20
CA LEU A 133 5.08 2.25 8.89
C LEU A 133 4.12 1.71 7.82
N PRO A 134 2.80 1.88 7.98
CA PRO A 134 1.86 1.60 6.92
C PRO A 134 2.18 2.37 5.65
N ILE A 135 2.15 1.69 4.50
CA ILE A 135 2.35 2.30 3.19
C ILE A 135 1.00 2.45 2.51
N VAL A 136 0.60 3.69 2.20
CA VAL A 136 -0.56 4.00 1.35
C VAL A 136 -0.04 4.27 -0.06
N ALA A 137 -0.49 3.47 -1.01
CA ALA A 137 0.02 3.48 -2.38
C ALA A 137 -1.01 3.99 -3.39
N ASP A 138 -0.52 4.70 -4.38
CA ASP A 138 -1.29 5.19 -5.51
C ASP A 138 -1.50 4.08 -6.55
N ALA A 139 -2.75 3.82 -6.90
CA ALA A 139 -3.15 2.91 -7.96
C ALA A 139 -3.63 3.65 -9.22
N GLU A 140 -3.40 4.97 -9.29
CA GLU A 140 -3.88 5.79 -10.39
C GLU A 140 -5.40 5.58 -10.59
N SER A 141 -5.86 5.48 -11.83
CA SER A 141 -7.23 5.06 -12.15
C SER A 141 -7.39 3.56 -12.42
N GLY A 142 -6.44 2.72 -11.96
CA GLY A 142 -6.49 1.26 -12.06
C GLY A 142 -5.84 0.66 -13.30
N PHE A 143 -5.20 1.46 -14.17
CA PHE A 143 -4.47 1.04 -15.38
C PHE A 143 -5.29 0.22 -16.39
N GLY A 144 -6.58 0.43 -16.43
CA GLY A 144 -7.46 -0.25 -17.38
C GLY A 144 -8.83 -0.60 -16.78
N GLY A 145 -9.38 -1.74 -17.15
CA GLY A 145 -10.67 -2.21 -16.67
C GLY A 145 -10.60 -2.90 -15.32
N VAL A 146 -11.71 -3.48 -14.89
CA VAL A 146 -11.88 -4.16 -13.59
C VAL A 146 -10.82 -5.23 -13.35
N LEU A 147 -10.47 -6.02 -14.37
CA LEU A 147 -9.47 -7.07 -14.23
C LEU A 147 -8.06 -6.52 -14.03
N ASN A 148 -7.71 -5.43 -14.72
CA ASN A 148 -6.42 -4.75 -14.53
C ASN A 148 -6.30 -4.22 -13.09
N THR A 149 -7.33 -3.56 -12.60
CA THR A 149 -7.40 -3.04 -11.24
C THR A 149 -7.28 -4.16 -10.21
N HIS A 150 -7.97 -5.30 -10.42
CA HIS A 150 -7.87 -6.46 -9.54
C HIS A 150 -6.44 -7.00 -9.44
N GLU A 151 -5.76 -7.21 -10.57
CA GLU A 151 -4.38 -7.70 -10.58
C GLU A 151 -3.41 -6.68 -9.96
N LEU A 152 -3.59 -5.38 -10.22
CA LEU A 152 -2.80 -4.33 -9.60
C LEU A 152 -2.92 -4.36 -8.07
N PHE A 153 -4.13 -4.41 -7.53
CA PHE A 153 -4.37 -4.50 -6.09
C PHE A 153 -3.75 -5.74 -5.47
N LYS A 154 -3.88 -6.88 -6.13
CA LYS A 154 -3.24 -8.12 -5.72
C LYS A 154 -1.73 -7.95 -5.59
N HIS A 155 -1.05 -7.40 -6.60
CA HIS A 155 0.39 -7.15 -6.56
C HIS A 155 0.78 -6.15 -5.47
N MET A 156 -0.02 -5.12 -5.23
CA MET A 156 0.22 -4.16 -4.13
C MET A 156 0.11 -4.83 -2.75
N ILE A 157 -0.90 -5.69 -2.54
CA ILE A 157 -1.05 -6.46 -1.31
C ILE A 157 0.13 -7.43 -1.12
N GLU A 158 0.53 -8.13 -2.17
CA GLU A 158 1.69 -9.03 -2.15
C GLU A 158 2.98 -8.29 -1.82
N ALA A 159 3.14 -7.06 -2.29
CA ALA A 159 4.27 -6.20 -1.98
C ALA A 159 4.23 -5.62 -0.55
N GLY A 160 3.08 -5.70 0.15
CA GLY A 160 2.89 -5.26 1.52
C GLY A 160 2.30 -3.86 1.66
N ALA A 161 1.51 -3.38 0.69
CA ALA A 161 0.74 -2.15 0.84
C ALA A 161 -0.29 -2.28 1.97
N SER A 162 -0.43 -1.25 2.77
CA SER A 162 -1.37 -1.17 3.89
C SER A 162 -2.69 -0.48 3.50
N GLY A 163 -2.65 0.33 2.48
CA GLY A 163 -3.77 1.00 1.85
C GLY A 163 -3.46 1.31 0.40
N VAL A 164 -4.51 1.38 -0.40
CA VAL A 164 -4.42 1.72 -1.82
C VAL A 164 -5.54 2.70 -2.13
N HIS A 165 -5.23 3.78 -2.81
CA HIS A 165 -6.26 4.69 -3.32
C HIS A 165 -6.37 4.60 -4.84
N LEU A 166 -7.58 4.84 -5.33
CA LEU A 166 -7.91 4.95 -6.74
C LEU A 166 -8.38 6.37 -7.03
N GLU A 167 -8.04 6.87 -8.18
CA GLU A 167 -8.59 8.10 -8.73
C GLU A 167 -9.85 7.79 -9.55
N ASP A 168 -10.88 8.62 -9.42
CA ASP A 168 -12.15 8.51 -10.16
C ASP A 168 -12.06 9.13 -11.57
N GLN A 169 -11.03 8.73 -12.31
CA GLN A 169 -10.71 9.21 -13.65
C GLN A 169 -10.88 8.09 -14.68
N LEU A 170 -11.02 8.48 -15.95
CA LEU A 170 -10.96 7.53 -17.06
C LEU A 170 -9.53 7.00 -17.22
N SER A 171 -9.34 5.69 -17.00
CA SER A 171 -8.03 5.06 -17.10
C SER A 171 -7.33 5.29 -18.44
N SER A 172 -8.10 5.32 -19.53
CA SER A 172 -7.56 5.50 -20.90
C SER A 172 -7.06 6.91 -21.19
N ALA A 173 -7.49 7.90 -20.43
CA ALA A 173 -7.19 9.30 -20.71
C ALA A 173 -6.70 10.08 -19.48
N LYS A 174 -6.78 9.48 -18.29
CA LYS A 174 -6.51 10.09 -16.99
C LYS A 174 -7.15 11.49 -16.86
N LYS A 175 -8.48 11.54 -17.04
CA LYS A 175 -9.29 12.77 -16.97
C LYS A 175 -10.49 12.58 -16.08
#